data_4731d5a0f8a9ac88d649b6c60c3462a5
#
_entry.id   4731d5a0f8a9ac88d649b6c60c3462a5
#
_cell.length_a   1.000
_cell.length_b   1.000
_cell.length_c   1.000
_cell.angle_alpha   90.00
_cell.angle_beta   90.00
_cell.angle_gamma   90.00
#
_symmetry.space_group_name_H-M   'P 1'
#
loop_
_entity.id
_entity.type
_entity.pdbx_description
1 polymer ?
#
loop_
_entity_poly.entity_id
_entity_poly.type
_entity_poly.pdbx_seq_one_letter_code
_entity_poly.pdbx_strand_id
1 'polypeptide(L)'
;SDYFVSAKAVNRSGEVVKLEKTDVLFSYRNTDLSSDLVVVSVTFAPPSGEVEALYEKMRIQKEKRDSEQPTKEITAGSTFRNPCGFSSSGQINEDHDFKAWKVIEDAGLRGFQMGAAKMHEKHPNFLTNTGGATASELEEFGEVVRKRVFKNSGIDLKWEIIRVGDP
;
A
#
# COMPACT_ATOMS: atom_id res chain seq x y z
N SER A 1 9.73 8.08 -8.43
CA SER A 1 10.89 7.83 -9.32
C SER A 1 11.37 9.10 -10.00
N ASP A 2 10.50 9.97 -10.52
CA ASP A 2 10.87 11.09 -11.39
C ASP A 2 11.75 12.12 -10.70
N TYR A 3 11.45 12.43 -9.46
CA TYR A 3 12.15 13.44 -8.66
C TYR A 3 13.25 12.86 -7.75
N PHE A 4 13.47 11.54 -7.78
CA PHE A 4 14.53 10.92 -7.01
C PHE A 4 15.90 11.30 -7.61
N VAL A 5 16.81 11.73 -6.74
CA VAL A 5 18.21 12.10 -7.09
C VAL A 5 19.15 11.05 -6.55
N SER A 6 19.16 10.83 -5.25
CA SER A 6 20.07 9.89 -4.58
C SER A 6 19.50 9.44 -3.23
N ALA A 7 20.08 8.36 -2.70
CA ALA A 7 19.82 7.91 -1.33
C ALA A 7 21.14 7.58 -0.62
N LYS A 8 21.12 7.61 0.71
CA LYS A 8 22.13 6.97 1.55
C LYS A 8 21.50 5.77 2.22
N ALA A 9 22.19 4.66 2.20
CA ALA A 9 21.78 3.44 2.88
C ALA A 9 22.93 2.89 3.72
N VAL A 10 22.62 2.04 4.66
CA VAL A 10 23.60 1.29 5.46
C VAL A 10 23.41 -0.18 5.17
N ASN A 11 24.49 -0.90 4.88
CA ASN A 11 24.46 -2.34 4.70
C ASN A 11 24.58 -3.09 6.03
N ARG A 12 24.49 -4.42 6.01
CA ARG A 12 24.59 -5.23 7.24
C ARG A 12 25.97 -5.20 7.90
N SER A 13 27.02 -4.77 7.21
CA SER A 13 28.36 -4.56 7.78
C SER A 13 28.49 -3.19 8.46
N GLY A 14 27.47 -2.34 8.44
CA GLY A 14 27.49 -0.99 8.98
C GLY A 14 28.12 0.07 8.06
N GLU A 15 28.41 -0.29 6.80
CA GLU A 15 29.00 0.62 5.83
C GLU A 15 27.92 1.50 5.18
N VAL A 16 28.24 2.79 5.02
CA VAL A 16 27.37 3.73 4.33
C VAL A 16 27.55 3.62 2.82
N VAL A 17 26.48 3.29 2.13
CA VAL A 17 26.43 3.20 0.67
C VAL A 17 25.65 4.38 0.12
N LYS A 18 26.20 5.08 -0.87
CA LYS A 18 25.48 6.10 -1.64
C LYS A 18 24.89 5.44 -2.87
N LEU A 19 23.61 5.70 -3.11
CA LEU A 19 22.85 5.21 -4.26
C LEU A 19 22.45 6.39 -5.12
N GLU A 20 22.86 6.38 -6.39
CA GLU A 20 22.45 7.36 -7.39
C GLU A 20 21.18 6.88 -8.11
N LYS A 21 20.58 7.74 -8.91
CA LYS A 21 19.35 7.40 -9.65
C LYS A 21 19.53 6.19 -10.58
N THR A 22 20.73 6.02 -11.13
CA THR A 22 21.09 4.91 -12.01
C THR A 22 21.25 3.57 -11.30
N ASP A 23 21.43 3.60 -9.99
CA ASP A 23 21.67 2.41 -9.16
C ASP A 23 20.36 1.81 -8.64
N VAL A 24 19.21 2.42 -8.96
CA VAL A 24 17.89 2.00 -8.44
C VAL A 24 16.89 1.88 -9.57
N LEU A 25 16.42 0.66 -9.82
CA LEU A 25 15.30 0.42 -10.73
C LEU A 25 13.99 0.51 -9.96
N PHE A 26 13.10 1.38 -10.45
CA PHE A 26 11.76 1.57 -9.89
C PHE A 26 10.74 0.83 -10.73
N SER A 27 9.87 0.06 -10.09
CA SER A 27 8.70 -0.56 -10.69
C SER A 27 7.47 -0.33 -9.81
N TYR A 28 6.30 -0.82 -10.24
CA TYR A 28 5.08 -0.66 -9.46
C TYR A 28 5.20 -1.30 -8.07
N ARG A 29 5.16 -0.46 -7.04
CA ARG A 29 5.27 -0.86 -5.61
C ARG A 29 6.54 -1.63 -5.28
N ASN A 30 7.62 -1.44 -6.05
CA ASN A 30 8.86 -2.16 -5.85
C ASN A 30 10.09 -1.38 -6.32
N THR A 31 11.23 -1.75 -5.77
CA THR A 31 12.58 -1.38 -6.25
C THR A 31 13.45 -2.64 -6.26
N ASP A 32 14.54 -2.61 -7.00
CA ASP A 32 15.54 -3.69 -7.03
C ASP A 32 16.60 -3.59 -5.92
N LEU A 33 16.37 -2.71 -4.93
CA LEU A 33 17.28 -2.56 -3.81
C LEU A 33 17.41 -3.86 -3.02
N SER A 34 18.66 -4.21 -2.68
CA SER A 34 18.93 -5.36 -1.81
C SER A 34 18.20 -5.21 -0.46
N SER A 35 17.63 -6.29 0.03
CA SER A 35 17.04 -6.38 1.38
C SER A 35 18.07 -6.18 2.51
N ASP A 36 19.36 -6.21 2.18
CA ASP A 36 20.45 -5.96 3.12
C ASP A 36 20.73 -4.48 3.35
N LEU A 37 20.06 -3.61 2.59
CA LEU A 37 20.20 -2.16 2.71
C LEU A 37 19.08 -1.56 3.56
N VAL A 38 19.46 -0.74 4.52
CA VAL A 38 18.56 0.14 5.26
C VAL A 38 18.73 1.56 4.75
N VAL A 39 17.72 2.10 4.08
CA VAL A 39 17.74 3.47 3.57
C VAL A 39 17.63 4.45 4.74
N VAL A 40 18.62 5.34 4.85
CA VAL A 40 18.73 6.30 5.97
C VAL A 40 18.26 7.70 5.55
N SER A 41 18.55 8.10 4.30
CA SER A 41 18.11 9.38 3.76
C SER A 41 17.89 9.31 2.26
N VAL A 42 17.00 10.15 1.76
CA VAL A 42 16.69 10.28 0.32
C VAL A 42 16.71 11.74 -0.07
N THR A 43 17.31 12.04 -1.22
CA THR A 43 17.31 13.37 -1.83
C THR A 43 16.34 13.38 -3.01
N PHE A 44 15.45 14.38 -3.02
CA PHE A 44 14.54 14.64 -4.12
C PHE A 44 14.77 16.04 -4.69
N ALA A 45 14.56 16.19 -6.00
CA ALA A 45 14.60 17.48 -6.69
C ALA A 45 13.28 17.70 -7.44
N PRO A 46 12.18 18.04 -6.73
CA PRO A 46 10.91 18.37 -7.36
C PRO A 46 11.01 19.75 -8.05
N PRO A 47 10.17 20.02 -9.08
CA PRO A 47 10.08 21.35 -9.65
C PRO A 47 9.54 22.34 -8.62
N SER A 48 9.92 23.60 -8.78
CA SER A 48 9.35 24.71 -8.01
C SER A 48 7.87 24.91 -8.36
N GLY A 49 7.11 25.45 -7.42
CA GLY A 49 5.70 25.78 -7.62
C GLY A 49 5.26 26.90 -6.70
N GLU A 50 4.11 27.51 -7.01
CA GLU A 50 3.51 28.53 -6.17
C GLU A 50 3.06 27.94 -4.83
N VAL A 51 3.46 28.58 -3.74
CA VAL A 51 3.30 28.05 -2.39
C VAL A 51 1.81 27.88 -2.04
N GLU A 52 0.98 28.85 -2.33
CA GLU A 52 -0.46 28.82 -2.08
C GLU A 52 -1.15 27.69 -2.86
N ALA A 53 -0.78 27.50 -4.13
CA ALA A 53 -1.33 26.43 -4.96
C ALA A 53 -0.90 25.04 -4.44
N LEU A 54 0.30 24.91 -3.89
CA LEU A 54 0.77 23.66 -3.30
C LEU A 54 0.02 23.33 -2.00
N TYR A 55 -0.16 24.32 -1.12
CA TYR A 55 -0.95 24.14 0.11
C TYR A 55 -2.40 23.75 -0.20
N GLU A 56 -3.02 24.40 -1.19
CA GLU A 56 -4.38 24.05 -1.58
C GLU A 56 -4.48 22.62 -2.14
N LYS A 57 -3.54 22.20 -2.97
CA LYS A 57 -3.47 20.81 -3.44
C LYS A 57 -3.31 19.82 -2.28
N MET A 58 -2.45 20.13 -1.33
CA MET A 58 -2.26 19.29 -0.14
C MET A 58 -3.55 19.19 0.69
N ARG A 59 -4.26 20.31 0.88
CA ARG A 59 -5.54 20.36 1.60
C ARG A 59 -6.58 19.48 0.92
N ILE A 60 -6.77 19.64 -0.40
CA ILE A 60 -7.71 18.84 -1.19
C ILE A 60 -7.38 17.35 -1.12
N GLN A 61 -6.10 16.98 -1.26
CA GLN A 61 -5.68 15.58 -1.17
C GLN A 61 -5.92 14.98 0.22
N LYS A 62 -5.68 15.76 1.26
CA LYS A 62 -5.94 15.32 2.64
C LYS A 62 -7.44 15.11 2.87
N GLU A 63 -8.27 16.07 2.49
CA GLU A 63 -9.73 15.98 2.63
C GLU A 63 -10.29 14.78 1.86
N LYS A 64 -9.83 14.58 0.62
CA LYS A 64 -10.19 13.40 -0.17
C LYS A 64 -9.80 12.11 0.53
N ARG A 65 -8.57 12.02 1.04
CA ARG A 65 -8.11 10.84 1.78
C ARG A 65 -8.96 10.58 3.02
N ASP A 66 -9.24 11.62 3.81
CA ASP A 66 -10.05 11.51 5.03
C ASP A 66 -11.51 11.12 4.73
N SER A 67 -12.04 11.53 3.57
CA SER A 67 -13.39 11.15 3.13
C SER A 67 -13.47 9.70 2.61
N GLU A 68 -12.41 9.19 1.98
CA GLU A 68 -12.42 7.88 1.30
C GLU A 68 -11.78 6.75 2.13
N GLN A 69 -10.91 7.07 3.10
CA GLN A 69 -10.12 6.08 3.84
C GLN A 69 -10.33 6.19 5.36
N PRO A 70 -10.13 5.10 6.10
CA PRO A 70 -10.27 5.08 7.57
C PRO A 70 -9.02 5.64 8.28
N THR A 71 -8.72 6.93 8.08
CA THR A 71 -7.48 7.57 8.55
C THR A 71 -7.35 7.67 10.08
N LYS A 72 -8.43 7.40 10.83
CA LYS A 72 -8.45 7.46 12.30
C LYS A 72 -8.54 6.10 12.98
N GLU A 73 -8.50 5.02 12.21
CA GLU A 73 -8.65 3.66 12.72
C GLU A 73 -7.30 2.91 12.77
N ILE A 74 -7.26 1.83 13.55
CA ILE A 74 -6.07 0.97 13.65
C ILE A 74 -6.00 0.11 12.39
N THR A 75 -5.18 0.51 11.45
CA THR A 75 -4.98 -0.16 10.17
C THR A 75 -3.55 0.06 9.65
N ALA A 76 -3.03 -0.89 8.90
CA ALA A 76 -1.73 -0.78 8.21
C ALA A 76 -1.86 -0.21 6.78
N GLY A 77 -3.02 0.34 6.41
CA GLY A 77 -3.30 0.89 5.08
C GLY A 77 -3.94 -0.14 4.14
N SER A 78 -3.68 0.01 2.84
CA SER A 78 -4.18 -0.92 1.83
C SER A 78 -3.66 -2.33 2.10
N THR A 79 -4.56 -3.29 2.23
CA THR A 79 -4.22 -4.67 2.60
C THR A 79 -3.63 -5.45 1.42
N PHE A 80 -4.22 -5.27 0.24
CA PHE A 80 -3.83 -5.99 -0.98
C PHE A 80 -3.46 -5.04 -2.10
N ARG A 81 -2.52 -5.48 -2.95
CA ARG A 81 -2.15 -4.78 -4.18
C ARG A 81 -3.29 -4.85 -5.19
N ASN A 82 -3.41 -3.81 -6.02
CA ASN A 82 -4.30 -3.91 -7.16
C ASN A 82 -3.82 -5.02 -8.10
N PRO A 83 -4.73 -5.89 -8.57
CA PRO A 83 -4.39 -6.93 -9.53
C PRO A 83 -3.81 -6.39 -10.83
N CYS A 84 -3.01 -7.21 -11.52
CA CYS A 84 -2.48 -6.91 -12.86
C CYS A 84 -1.72 -5.59 -13.01
N GLY A 85 -0.96 -5.21 -11.99
CA GLY A 85 -0.09 -4.04 -12.05
C GLY A 85 -0.80 -2.68 -12.02
N PHE A 86 -2.07 -2.66 -11.71
CA PHE A 86 -2.88 -1.45 -11.61
C PHE A 86 -2.27 -0.46 -10.61
N SER A 87 -1.86 0.72 -11.08
CA SER A 87 -1.29 1.73 -10.21
C SER A 87 -2.37 2.50 -9.45
N SER A 88 -2.05 2.93 -8.22
CA SER A 88 -2.92 3.81 -7.44
C SER A 88 -3.13 5.19 -8.10
N SER A 89 -2.33 5.54 -9.10
CA SER A 89 -2.45 6.78 -9.87
C SER A 89 -3.50 6.71 -10.97
N GLY A 90 -4.13 5.55 -11.21
CA GLY A 90 -5.14 5.37 -12.24
C GLY A 90 -4.60 5.36 -13.67
N GLN A 91 -3.28 5.35 -13.86
CA GLN A 91 -2.69 5.13 -15.18
C GLN A 91 -2.81 3.65 -15.53
N ILE A 92 -3.64 3.37 -16.49
CA ILE A 92 -4.00 2.03 -16.93
C ILE A 92 -3.40 1.84 -18.31
N ASN A 93 -2.56 0.83 -18.46
CA ASN A 93 -2.17 0.31 -19.78
C ASN A 93 -3.02 -0.91 -20.18
N GLU A 94 -4.08 -1.22 -19.44
CA GLU A 94 -4.90 -2.41 -19.62
C GLU A 94 -6.39 -2.06 -19.49
N ASP A 95 -7.23 -2.67 -20.34
CA ASP A 95 -8.68 -2.44 -20.46
C ASP A 95 -9.51 -3.08 -19.32
N HIS A 96 -8.99 -3.14 -18.09
CA HIS A 96 -9.74 -3.69 -16.96
C HIS A 96 -9.67 -2.79 -15.73
N ASP A 97 -10.74 -2.77 -14.95
CA ASP A 97 -10.86 -2.00 -13.71
C ASP A 97 -10.67 -2.88 -12.46
N PHE A 98 -9.64 -3.75 -12.46
CA PHE A 98 -9.35 -4.63 -11.33
C PHE A 98 -8.65 -3.87 -10.21
N LYS A 99 -9.42 -3.16 -9.42
CA LYS A 99 -8.97 -2.56 -8.16
C LYS A 99 -9.24 -3.53 -7.03
N ALA A 100 -8.29 -3.70 -6.13
CA ALA A 100 -8.44 -4.62 -5.00
C ALA A 100 -9.72 -4.33 -4.20
N TRP A 101 -10.00 -3.06 -3.90
CA TRP A 101 -11.22 -2.70 -3.18
C TRP A 101 -12.50 -3.14 -3.90
N LYS A 102 -12.52 -3.05 -5.24
CA LYS A 102 -13.69 -3.39 -6.05
C LYS A 102 -13.95 -4.90 -6.06
N VAL A 103 -12.92 -5.72 -6.26
CA VAL A 103 -13.08 -7.19 -6.26
C VAL A 103 -13.42 -7.73 -4.87
N ILE A 104 -12.99 -7.06 -3.79
CA ILE A 104 -13.38 -7.37 -2.41
C ILE A 104 -14.86 -7.01 -2.18
N GLU A 105 -15.28 -5.86 -2.65
CA GLU A 105 -16.69 -5.44 -2.60
C GLU A 105 -17.60 -6.39 -3.37
N ASP A 106 -17.23 -6.74 -4.61
CA ASP A 106 -17.99 -7.65 -5.47
C ASP A 106 -18.10 -9.07 -4.89
N ALA A 107 -17.14 -9.46 -4.05
CA ALA A 107 -17.20 -10.69 -3.26
C ALA A 107 -18.09 -10.58 -2.00
N GLY A 108 -18.77 -9.44 -1.79
CA GLY A 108 -19.63 -9.20 -0.64
C GLY A 108 -18.89 -9.00 0.69
N LEU A 109 -17.63 -8.55 0.63
CA LEU A 109 -16.75 -8.47 1.81
C LEU A 109 -16.59 -7.06 2.38
N ARG A 110 -17.30 -6.05 1.86
CA ARG A 110 -17.38 -4.72 2.48
C ARG A 110 -18.02 -4.85 3.87
N GLY A 111 -17.30 -4.39 4.90
CA GLY A 111 -17.76 -4.50 6.30
C GLY A 111 -17.71 -5.92 6.88
N PHE A 112 -17.23 -6.92 6.13
CA PHE A 112 -17.08 -8.29 6.64
C PHE A 112 -16.14 -8.31 7.84
N GLN A 113 -16.52 -9.02 8.89
CA GLN A 113 -15.81 -9.08 10.17
C GLN A 113 -15.70 -10.51 10.68
N MET A 114 -14.56 -10.83 11.29
CA MET A 114 -14.32 -12.05 12.08
C MET A 114 -13.59 -11.64 13.37
N GLY A 115 -14.19 -11.89 14.52
CA GLY A 115 -13.65 -11.41 15.80
C GLY A 115 -13.47 -9.89 15.77
N ALA A 116 -12.27 -9.41 16.05
CA ALA A 116 -11.92 -8.00 16.01
C ALA A 116 -11.24 -7.55 14.69
N ALA A 117 -11.09 -8.46 13.71
CA ALA A 117 -10.60 -8.14 12.37
C ALA A 117 -11.77 -7.81 11.44
N LYS A 118 -11.69 -6.69 10.71
CA LYS A 118 -12.78 -6.19 9.85
C LYS A 118 -12.23 -5.60 8.55
N MET A 119 -12.84 -5.92 7.39
CA MET A 119 -12.70 -5.10 6.18
C MET A 119 -13.56 -3.84 6.32
N HIS A 120 -12.91 -2.68 6.16
CA HIS A 120 -13.56 -1.41 6.47
C HIS A 120 -14.75 -1.09 5.54
N GLU A 121 -15.84 -0.55 6.09
CA GLU A 121 -17.05 -0.23 5.34
C GLU A 121 -16.84 0.92 4.33
N LYS A 122 -16.04 1.92 4.69
CA LYS A 122 -15.74 3.06 3.81
C LYS A 122 -14.84 2.65 2.65
N HIS A 123 -13.83 1.81 2.92
CA HIS A 123 -12.88 1.35 1.92
C HIS A 123 -12.52 -0.14 2.13
N PRO A 124 -13.10 -1.06 1.36
CA PRO A 124 -13.02 -2.50 1.65
C PRO A 124 -11.65 -3.12 1.43
N ASN A 125 -10.64 -2.38 0.97
CA ASN A 125 -9.25 -2.86 0.94
C ASN A 125 -8.43 -2.40 2.18
N PHE A 126 -9.10 -1.94 3.23
CA PHE A 126 -8.46 -1.64 4.51
C PHE A 126 -8.91 -2.65 5.55
N LEU A 127 -7.96 -3.46 6.00
CA LEU A 127 -8.14 -4.33 7.15
C LEU A 127 -7.92 -3.50 8.41
N THR A 128 -8.92 -3.47 9.28
CA THR A 128 -8.89 -2.73 10.53
C THR A 128 -8.98 -3.67 11.72
N ASN A 129 -8.26 -3.32 12.79
CA ASN A 129 -8.40 -3.93 14.10
C ASN A 129 -9.39 -3.10 14.93
N THR A 130 -10.57 -3.65 15.18
CA THR A 130 -11.61 -2.96 15.97
C THR A 130 -11.32 -2.96 17.48
N GLY A 131 -10.24 -3.60 17.88
CA GLY A 131 -9.72 -3.68 19.23
C GLY A 131 -9.51 -5.13 19.70
N GLY A 132 -8.25 -5.47 19.99
CA GLY A 132 -7.89 -6.76 20.59
C GLY A 132 -7.59 -7.91 19.62
N ALA A 133 -7.65 -7.73 18.29
CA ALA A 133 -7.17 -8.75 17.38
C ALA A 133 -5.65 -8.86 17.43
N THR A 134 -5.16 -10.10 17.50
CA THR A 134 -3.75 -10.44 17.38
C THR A 134 -3.27 -10.35 15.92
N ALA A 135 -1.96 -10.32 15.68
CA ALA A 135 -1.39 -10.35 14.35
C ALA A 135 -1.83 -11.60 13.56
N SER A 136 -1.82 -12.76 14.20
CA SER A 136 -2.26 -14.04 13.58
C SER A 136 -3.72 -14.00 13.16
N GLU A 137 -4.62 -13.44 13.98
CA GLU A 137 -6.04 -13.30 13.64
C GLU A 137 -6.25 -12.34 12.46
N LEU A 138 -5.46 -11.25 12.37
CA LEU A 138 -5.50 -10.32 11.24
C LEU A 138 -4.98 -11.00 9.95
N GLU A 139 -3.93 -11.81 10.03
CA GLU A 139 -3.41 -12.57 8.91
C GLU A 139 -4.40 -13.64 8.44
N GLU A 140 -4.95 -14.44 9.34
CA GLU A 140 -5.96 -15.45 9.03
C GLU A 140 -7.17 -14.82 8.37
N PHE A 141 -7.65 -13.70 8.88
CA PHE A 141 -8.75 -12.94 8.29
C PHE A 141 -8.43 -12.49 6.86
N GLY A 142 -7.23 -11.97 6.61
CA GLY A 142 -6.79 -11.59 5.28
C GLY A 142 -6.74 -12.77 4.31
N GLU A 143 -6.30 -13.95 4.76
CA GLU A 143 -6.33 -15.18 3.95
C GLU A 143 -7.77 -15.65 3.66
N VAL A 144 -8.70 -15.49 4.60
CA VAL A 144 -10.13 -15.76 4.36
C VAL A 144 -10.68 -14.81 3.27
N VAL A 145 -10.34 -13.53 3.32
CA VAL A 145 -10.72 -12.55 2.30
C VAL A 145 -10.16 -12.96 0.93
N ARG A 146 -8.87 -13.30 0.83
CA ARG A 146 -8.24 -13.77 -0.41
C ARG A 146 -8.95 -14.98 -1.00
N LYS A 147 -9.21 -16.00 -0.20
CA LYS A 147 -9.91 -17.23 -0.63
C LYS A 147 -11.32 -16.93 -1.14
N ARG A 148 -12.06 -16.03 -0.50
CA ARG A 148 -13.41 -15.66 -0.93
C ARG A 148 -13.40 -14.87 -2.23
N VAL A 149 -12.48 -13.91 -2.37
CA VAL A 149 -12.29 -13.17 -3.62
C VAL A 149 -11.92 -14.11 -4.75
N PHE A 150 -10.96 -15.02 -4.52
CA PHE A 150 -10.57 -16.01 -5.54
C PHE A 150 -11.74 -16.90 -5.96
N LYS A 151 -12.53 -17.37 -5.01
CA LYS A 151 -13.74 -18.17 -5.30
C LYS A 151 -14.78 -17.40 -6.12
N ASN A 152 -14.91 -16.09 -5.89
CA ASN A 152 -15.90 -15.25 -6.57
C ASN A 152 -15.45 -14.82 -7.98
N SER A 153 -14.17 -14.49 -8.16
CA SER A 153 -13.67 -13.81 -9.36
C SER A 153 -12.51 -14.53 -10.07
N GLY A 154 -11.91 -15.55 -9.45
CA GLY A 154 -10.68 -16.17 -9.94
C GLY A 154 -9.41 -15.32 -9.71
N ILE A 155 -9.53 -14.14 -9.09
CA ILE A 155 -8.41 -13.22 -8.86
C ILE A 155 -7.70 -13.58 -7.58
N ASP A 156 -6.39 -13.89 -7.66
CA ASP A 156 -5.53 -14.13 -6.51
C ASP A 156 -4.90 -12.81 -6.02
N LEU A 157 -5.50 -12.20 -4.99
CA LEU A 157 -5.00 -10.98 -4.38
C LEU A 157 -3.62 -11.20 -3.76
N LYS A 158 -2.72 -10.24 -3.95
CA LYS A 158 -1.39 -10.25 -3.34
C LYS A 158 -1.35 -9.25 -2.19
N TRP A 159 -0.75 -9.65 -1.08
CA TRP A 159 -0.55 -8.75 0.06
C TRP A 159 0.28 -7.53 -0.35
N GLU A 160 -0.16 -6.34 0.09
CA GLU A 160 0.63 -5.11 0.06
C GLU A 160 1.30 -4.88 1.43
N ILE A 161 0.63 -5.28 2.51
CA ILE A 161 1.19 -5.25 3.87
C ILE A 161 2.33 -6.26 3.96
N ILE A 162 3.47 -5.82 4.45
CA ILE A 162 4.63 -6.67 4.74
C ILE A 162 4.43 -7.25 6.14
N ARG A 163 4.48 -8.58 6.23
CA ARG A 163 4.41 -9.31 7.48
C ARG A 163 5.83 -9.56 7.98
N VAL A 164 6.09 -9.28 9.24
CA VAL A 164 7.41 -9.38 9.88
C VAL A 164 7.26 -10.17 11.18
N GLY A 165 8.20 -11.07 11.45
CA GLY A 165 8.22 -11.94 12.62
C GLY A 165 8.15 -13.42 12.23
N ASP A 166 8.16 -14.26 13.23
CA ASP A 166 7.96 -15.70 13.06
C ASP A 166 6.47 -16.01 12.93
N PRO A 167 6.07 -16.97 12.07
CA PRO A 167 4.68 -17.37 11.88
C PRO A 167 4.08 -18.08 13.09
#